data_4052e8e34a463e6b91d316379af880d5
#
_entry.id   4052e8e34a463e6b91d316379af880d5
#
_cell.length_a   1.000
_cell.length_b   1.000
_cell.length_c   1.000
_cell.angle_alpha   90.00
_cell.angle_beta   90.00
_cell.angle_gamma   90.00
#
_symmetry.space_group_name_H-M   'P 1'
#
loop_
_entity.id
_entity.type
_entity.pdbx_description
1 polymer ?
#
loop_
_entity_poly.entity_id
_entity_poly.type
_entity_poly.pdbx_seq_one_letter_code
_entity_poly.pdbx_strand_id
1 'polypeptide(L)'
;MAEASVTVGGKASSISSSSVFAVATGRAHVRIDSSALDRLPKTETTSASPQLRISVPDFLTLEESRAFLLVLLNNLVLSNAPSRVPLLLSQTLNSNPPTFHFHDGADVTQQDLLTSSTLLAVSAIVDHQSAALSAFADVAAAFSCEALKADATPFNLMDSGDGHTSKDEVAVAANIRVLLNGSKSVGKEKIRSVARVPKVHGSVREQAKALHSRMRVELNSGVKGVVG
;
A
#
# COMPACT_ATOMS: atom_id res chain seq x y z
N MET A 1 -2.99 -24.26 9.55
CA MET A 1 -3.49 -22.88 9.59
C MET A 1 -4.18 -22.63 8.26
N ALA A 2 -5.37 -22.00 8.24
CA ALA A 2 -6.00 -21.63 6.97
C ALA A 2 -5.11 -20.58 6.29
N GLU A 3 -4.73 -20.81 5.04
CA GLU A 3 -3.96 -19.85 4.25
C GLU A 3 -4.83 -18.60 4.01
N ALA A 4 -4.26 -17.44 4.27
CA ALA A 4 -4.95 -16.18 4.02
C ALA A 4 -5.19 -16.02 2.51
N SER A 5 -6.40 -15.65 2.11
CA SER A 5 -6.72 -15.43 0.70
C SER A 5 -7.28 -14.03 0.47
N VAL A 6 -6.82 -13.41 -0.62
CA VAL A 6 -7.33 -12.12 -1.12
C VAL A 6 -8.24 -12.42 -2.31
N THR A 7 -9.50 -12.00 -2.21
CA THR A 7 -10.50 -12.20 -3.28
C THR A 7 -10.64 -10.93 -4.11
N VAL A 8 -10.60 -11.06 -5.43
CA VAL A 8 -10.69 -9.97 -6.41
C VAL A 8 -11.99 -10.07 -7.19
N GLY A 9 -12.66 -8.95 -7.43
CA GLY A 9 -13.80 -8.83 -8.37
C GLY A 9 -15.17 -9.16 -7.80
N GLY A 10 -15.31 -9.56 -6.54
CA GLY A 10 -16.60 -9.78 -5.89
C GLY A 10 -17.36 -8.47 -5.64
N LYS A 11 -18.71 -8.54 -5.52
CA LYS A 11 -19.56 -7.35 -5.27
C LYS A 11 -19.20 -6.58 -3.99
N ALA A 12 -18.60 -7.27 -3.01
CA ALA A 12 -18.17 -6.70 -1.73
C ALA A 12 -16.64 -6.79 -1.53
N SER A 13 -15.90 -7.29 -2.51
CA SER A 13 -14.44 -7.42 -2.42
C SER A 13 -13.78 -6.14 -2.91
N SER A 14 -13.11 -5.45 -2.01
CA SER A 14 -12.20 -4.36 -2.33
C SER A 14 -10.79 -4.77 -1.91
N ILE A 15 -9.81 -4.52 -2.75
CA ILE A 15 -8.41 -4.70 -2.34
C ILE A 15 -7.96 -3.47 -1.52
N SER A 16 -7.14 -3.71 -0.52
CA SER A 16 -6.55 -2.68 0.34
C SER A 16 -5.04 -2.75 0.28
N SER A 17 -4.36 -1.70 0.73
CA SER A 17 -2.89 -1.69 0.81
C SER A 17 -2.35 -2.85 1.64
N SER A 18 -3.05 -3.26 2.71
CA SER A 18 -2.68 -4.43 3.51
C SER A 18 -2.84 -5.75 2.74
N SER A 19 -3.90 -5.90 1.93
CA SER A 19 -4.06 -7.10 1.10
C SER A 19 -3.03 -7.14 -0.04
N VAL A 20 -2.69 -6.00 -0.64
CA VAL A 20 -1.60 -5.91 -1.62
C VAL A 20 -0.27 -6.33 -0.98
N PHE A 21 0.05 -5.82 0.21
CA PHE A 21 1.27 -6.18 0.92
C PHE A 21 1.31 -7.66 1.32
N ALA A 22 0.19 -8.24 1.76
CA ALA A 22 0.10 -9.66 2.12
C ALA A 22 0.40 -10.58 0.92
N VAL A 23 -0.11 -10.25 -0.27
CA VAL A 23 0.19 -10.99 -1.51
C VAL A 23 1.63 -10.75 -1.96
N ALA A 24 2.11 -9.51 -1.91
CA ALA A 24 3.48 -9.13 -2.24
C ALA A 24 4.51 -9.96 -1.46
N THR A 25 4.29 -10.11 -0.16
CA THR A 25 5.18 -10.86 0.75
C THR A 25 4.91 -12.37 0.77
N GLY A 26 4.01 -12.90 -0.07
CA GLY A 26 3.69 -14.32 -0.14
C GLY A 26 2.88 -14.86 1.06
N ARG A 27 2.28 -13.98 1.87
CA ARG A 27 1.48 -14.35 3.06
C ARG A 27 0.02 -14.66 2.74
N ALA A 28 -0.42 -14.37 1.52
CA ALA A 28 -1.79 -14.61 1.07
C ALA A 28 -1.82 -15.08 -0.38
N HIS A 29 -2.73 -15.99 -0.69
CA HIS A 29 -3.05 -16.41 -2.05
C HIS A 29 -4.12 -15.53 -2.67
N VAL A 30 -4.15 -15.49 -4.01
CA VAL A 30 -5.11 -14.67 -4.76
C VAL A 30 -6.20 -15.57 -5.33
N ARG A 31 -7.46 -15.15 -5.18
CA ARG A 31 -8.63 -15.80 -5.78
C ARG A 31 -9.45 -14.78 -6.54
N ILE A 32 -9.93 -15.15 -7.72
CA ILE A 32 -10.94 -14.36 -8.44
C ILE A 32 -12.31 -14.88 -8.00
N ASP A 33 -13.20 -13.96 -7.67
CA ASP A 33 -14.58 -14.29 -7.30
C ASP A 33 -15.30 -14.96 -8.47
N SER A 34 -16.07 -16.02 -8.19
CA SER A 34 -16.80 -16.75 -9.23
C SER A 34 -17.78 -15.85 -10.00
N SER A 35 -18.45 -14.95 -9.29
CA SER A 35 -19.37 -13.99 -9.92
C SER A 35 -18.65 -12.99 -10.84
N ALA A 36 -17.37 -12.71 -10.60
CA ALA A 36 -16.55 -11.93 -11.50
C ALA A 36 -16.17 -12.74 -12.74
N LEU A 37 -15.74 -13.99 -12.57
CA LEU A 37 -15.39 -14.87 -13.68
C LEU A 37 -16.56 -15.09 -14.64
N ASP A 38 -17.79 -15.21 -14.11
CA ASP A 38 -19.00 -15.37 -14.93
C ASP A 38 -19.33 -14.14 -15.77
N ARG A 39 -18.92 -12.95 -15.33
CA ARG A 39 -19.11 -11.67 -16.04
C ARG A 39 -18.04 -11.40 -17.09
N LEU A 40 -16.84 -11.93 -16.90
CA LEU A 40 -15.74 -11.68 -17.82
C LEU A 40 -16.01 -12.35 -19.18
N PRO A 41 -15.74 -11.67 -20.32
CA PRO A 41 -15.86 -12.25 -21.64
C PRO A 41 -15.04 -13.54 -21.75
N LYS A 42 -15.69 -14.63 -22.17
CA LYS A 42 -15.00 -15.88 -22.49
C LYS A 42 -14.43 -15.74 -23.88
N THR A 43 -13.11 -15.73 -24.00
CA THR A 43 -12.44 -15.68 -25.30
C THR A 43 -12.66 -17.03 -26.01
N GLU A 44 -13.48 -17.06 -27.05
CA GLU A 44 -13.49 -18.19 -27.97
C GLU A 44 -12.13 -18.24 -28.67
N THR A 45 -11.59 -19.45 -28.81
CA THR A 45 -10.27 -19.76 -29.39
C THR A 45 -10.26 -19.54 -30.92
N THR A 46 -10.54 -18.34 -31.36
CA THR A 46 -10.26 -17.94 -32.74
C THR A 46 -8.84 -17.41 -32.82
N SER A 47 -8.09 -17.93 -33.76
CA SER A 47 -6.64 -17.91 -33.96
C SER A 47 -5.95 -16.55 -34.16
N ALA A 48 -6.54 -15.45 -33.73
CA ALA A 48 -6.01 -14.09 -33.90
C ALA A 48 -6.27 -13.17 -32.69
N SER A 49 -6.41 -13.72 -31.47
CA SER A 49 -6.53 -12.87 -30.28
C SER A 49 -5.20 -12.16 -30.02
N PRO A 50 -5.17 -10.81 -29.90
CA PRO A 50 -3.96 -10.12 -29.49
C PRO A 50 -3.50 -10.71 -28.16
N GLN A 51 -2.31 -11.30 -28.15
CA GLN A 51 -1.71 -11.81 -26.92
C GLN A 51 -1.36 -10.59 -26.08
N LEU A 52 -2.09 -10.38 -24.97
CA LEU A 52 -1.70 -9.38 -24.00
C LEU A 52 -0.35 -9.79 -23.44
N ARG A 53 0.67 -9.02 -23.78
CA ARG A 53 2.05 -9.25 -23.35
C ARG A 53 2.32 -8.31 -22.19
N ILE A 54 2.44 -8.86 -21.00
CA ILE A 54 2.71 -8.12 -19.77
C ILE A 54 4.23 -8.10 -19.58
N SER A 55 4.83 -6.94 -19.58
CA SER A 55 6.21 -6.75 -19.15
C SER A 55 6.21 -6.26 -17.71
N VAL A 56 6.82 -7.04 -16.81
CA VAL A 56 7.10 -6.58 -15.45
C VAL A 56 8.31 -5.66 -15.52
N PRO A 57 8.24 -4.42 -15.00
CA PRO A 57 9.39 -3.52 -15.03
C PRO A 57 10.60 -4.10 -14.30
N ASP A 58 11.76 -4.12 -14.93
CA ASP A 58 12.99 -4.73 -14.41
C ASP A 58 13.54 -4.06 -13.14
N PHE A 59 13.12 -2.83 -12.87
CA PHE A 59 13.52 -2.09 -11.67
C PHE A 59 12.74 -2.47 -10.41
N LEU A 60 11.65 -3.26 -10.54
CA LEU A 60 10.84 -3.69 -9.40
C LEU A 60 11.50 -4.88 -8.69
N THR A 61 11.49 -4.83 -7.37
CA THR A 61 11.81 -5.99 -6.53
C THR A 61 10.79 -7.11 -6.72
N LEU A 62 11.07 -8.29 -6.23
CA LEU A 62 10.13 -9.43 -6.30
C LEU A 62 8.79 -9.10 -5.61
N GLU A 63 8.84 -8.44 -4.45
CA GLU A 63 7.63 -8.05 -3.72
C GLU A 63 6.82 -6.99 -4.49
N GLU A 64 7.48 -5.98 -5.03
CA GLU A 64 6.84 -4.95 -5.87
C GLU A 64 6.27 -5.54 -7.15
N SER A 65 6.94 -6.51 -7.77
CA SER A 65 6.45 -7.22 -8.95
C SER A 65 5.18 -8.02 -8.65
N ARG A 66 5.12 -8.69 -7.50
CA ARG A 66 3.91 -9.39 -7.05
C ARG A 66 2.75 -8.42 -6.76
N ALA A 67 3.05 -7.30 -6.10
CA ALA A 67 2.07 -6.23 -5.87
C ALA A 67 1.54 -5.66 -7.20
N PHE A 68 2.43 -5.38 -8.16
CA PHE A 68 2.08 -4.93 -9.49
C PHE A 68 1.12 -5.90 -10.20
N LEU A 69 1.44 -7.20 -10.21
CA LEU A 69 0.58 -8.21 -10.84
C LEU A 69 -0.79 -8.32 -10.17
N LEU A 70 -0.88 -8.17 -8.84
CA LEU A 70 -2.17 -8.15 -8.14
C LEU A 70 -3.00 -6.92 -8.54
N VAL A 71 -2.39 -5.73 -8.56
CA VAL A 71 -3.10 -4.49 -8.94
C VAL A 71 -3.53 -4.55 -10.41
N LEU A 72 -2.68 -5.05 -11.28
CA LEU A 72 -3.00 -5.27 -12.70
C LEU A 72 -4.16 -6.27 -12.85
N LEU A 73 -4.13 -7.38 -12.13
CA LEU A 73 -5.22 -8.36 -12.10
C LEU A 73 -6.54 -7.68 -11.68
N ASN A 74 -6.52 -6.90 -10.61
CA ASN A 74 -7.71 -6.21 -10.14
C ASN A 74 -8.25 -5.22 -11.18
N ASN A 75 -7.37 -4.43 -11.80
CA ASN A 75 -7.75 -3.48 -12.86
C ASN A 75 -8.37 -4.19 -14.07
N LEU A 76 -7.80 -5.32 -14.49
CA LEU A 76 -8.34 -6.12 -15.60
C LEU A 76 -9.72 -6.70 -15.28
N VAL A 77 -9.92 -7.18 -14.05
CA VAL A 77 -11.23 -7.70 -13.61
C VAL A 77 -12.27 -6.57 -13.53
N LEU A 78 -11.90 -5.39 -13.02
CA LEU A 78 -12.79 -4.23 -12.95
C LEU A 78 -13.13 -3.66 -14.33
N SER A 79 -12.23 -3.79 -15.30
CA SER A 79 -12.43 -3.33 -16.69
C SER A 79 -13.11 -4.38 -17.60
N ASN A 80 -13.57 -5.51 -17.05
CA ASN A 80 -14.14 -6.62 -17.79
C ASN A 80 -13.24 -7.16 -18.93
N ALA A 81 -11.94 -7.25 -18.68
CA ALA A 81 -10.99 -7.83 -19.62
C ALA A 81 -11.29 -9.34 -19.86
N PRO A 82 -10.91 -9.91 -21.03
CA PRO A 82 -11.09 -11.34 -21.28
C PRO A 82 -10.53 -12.22 -20.15
N SER A 83 -11.31 -13.24 -19.74
CA SER A 83 -11.04 -14.06 -18.53
C SER A 83 -9.69 -14.78 -18.53
N ARG A 84 -9.13 -15.05 -19.71
CA ARG A 84 -7.84 -15.78 -19.87
C ARG A 84 -6.68 -15.10 -19.14
N VAL A 85 -6.55 -13.77 -19.25
CA VAL A 85 -5.43 -13.02 -18.67
C VAL A 85 -5.56 -12.92 -17.15
N PRO A 86 -6.71 -12.52 -16.56
CA PRO A 86 -6.91 -12.58 -15.11
C PRO A 86 -6.63 -13.96 -14.51
N LEU A 87 -7.06 -15.04 -15.14
CA LEU A 87 -6.80 -16.41 -14.67
C LEU A 87 -5.30 -16.73 -14.67
N LEU A 88 -4.58 -16.39 -15.74
CA LEU A 88 -3.14 -16.59 -15.84
C LEU A 88 -2.39 -15.82 -14.75
N LEU A 89 -2.75 -14.55 -14.53
CA LEU A 89 -2.13 -13.74 -13.47
C LEU A 89 -2.37 -14.31 -12.07
N SER A 90 -3.59 -14.77 -11.80
CA SER A 90 -3.92 -15.40 -10.53
C SER A 90 -3.10 -16.69 -10.30
N GLN A 91 -2.94 -17.52 -11.33
CA GLN A 91 -2.10 -18.73 -11.27
C GLN A 91 -0.63 -18.37 -11.03
N THR A 92 -0.10 -17.37 -11.76
CA THR A 92 1.29 -16.90 -11.60
C THR A 92 1.55 -16.38 -10.20
N LEU A 93 0.63 -15.60 -9.63
CA LEU A 93 0.76 -15.07 -8.26
C LEU A 93 0.76 -16.16 -7.19
N ASN A 94 0.07 -17.27 -7.44
CA ASN A 94 -0.04 -18.39 -6.52
C ASN A 94 1.05 -19.46 -6.74
N SER A 95 1.86 -19.37 -7.81
CA SER A 95 2.98 -20.27 -8.05
C SER A 95 4.18 -19.91 -7.17
N ASN A 96 4.99 -20.92 -6.82
CA ASN A 96 6.20 -20.73 -6.02
C ASN A 96 7.36 -21.57 -6.60
N PRO A 97 8.46 -20.96 -7.10
CA PRO A 97 8.68 -19.53 -7.28
C PRO A 97 7.79 -18.94 -8.39
N PRO A 98 7.41 -17.67 -8.28
CA PRO A 98 6.69 -17.02 -9.35
C PRO A 98 7.63 -16.81 -10.55
N THR A 99 7.28 -17.38 -11.69
CA THR A 99 8.04 -17.21 -12.93
C THR A 99 7.36 -16.15 -13.79
N PHE A 100 8.00 -14.99 -13.92
CA PHE A 100 7.48 -13.86 -14.71
C PHE A 100 8.14 -13.84 -16.09
N HIS A 101 7.69 -14.68 -17.01
CA HIS A 101 8.11 -14.62 -18.41
C HIS A 101 6.96 -14.16 -19.28
N PHE A 102 6.99 -12.89 -19.64
CA PHE A 102 6.05 -12.27 -20.57
C PHE A 102 6.82 -11.65 -21.74
N HIS A 103 6.49 -11.98 -22.99
CA HIS A 103 7.21 -11.51 -24.19
C HIS A 103 6.58 -10.28 -24.86
N ASP A 104 7.41 -9.46 -25.53
CA ASP A 104 7.17 -8.13 -26.07
C ASP A 104 6.03 -7.94 -27.09
N GLY A 105 5.37 -6.78 -27.01
CA GLY A 105 4.46 -6.23 -28.01
C GLY A 105 3.33 -5.40 -27.39
N ALA A 106 3.56 -4.12 -27.10
CA ALA A 106 2.61 -3.25 -26.42
C ALA A 106 1.81 -2.38 -27.39
N ASP A 107 0.50 -2.27 -27.16
CA ASP A 107 -0.35 -1.18 -27.61
C ASP A 107 -0.27 -0.01 -26.61
N VAL A 108 -0.46 1.23 -27.02
CA VAL A 108 -0.34 2.44 -26.18
C VAL A 108 -1.29 2.41 -24.98
N THR A 109 -2.50 1.88 -25.16
CA THR A 109 -3.49 1.69 -24.08
C THR A 109 -3.02 0.72 -22.99
N GLN A 110 -2.21 -0.25 -23.35
CA GLN A 110 -1.64 -1.20 -22.39
C GLN A 110 -0.53 -0.57 -21.57
N GLN A 111 0.25 0.34 -22.15
CA GLN A 111 1.34 1.02 -21.45
C GLN A 111 0.82 1.89 -20.30
N ASP A 112 -0.28 2.61 -20.50
CA ASP A 112 -0.90 3.43 -19.45
C ASP A 112 -1.43 2.56 -18.30
N LEU A 113 -2.03 1.41 -18.61
CA LEU A 113 -2.49 0.44 -17.61
C LEU A 113 -1.31 -0.11 -16.80
N LEU A 114 -0.23 -0.50 -17.46
CA LEU A 114 0.97 -1.04 -16.79
C LEU A 114 1.62 0.02 -15.91
N THR A 115 1.76 1.25 -16.41
CA THR A 115 2.35 2.37 -15.67
C THR A 115 1.50 2.73 -14.44
N SER A 116 0.19 2.85 -14.58
CA SER A 116 -0.71 3.14 -13.46
C SER A 116 -0.73 2.01 -12.43
N SER A 117 -0.76 0.76 -12.87
CA SER A 117 -0.70 -0.41 -11.99
C SER A 117 0.62 -0.49 -11.21
N THR A 118 1.74 -0.14 -11.84
CA THR A 118 3.06 -0.06 -11.19
C THR A 118 3.06 0.99 -10.09
N LEU A 119 2.59 2.20 -10.41
CA LEU A 119 2.53 3.30 -9.45
C LEU A 119 1.63 2.96 -8.25
N LEU A 120 0.45 2.40 -8.51
CA LEU A 120 -0.49 2.01 -7.46
C LEU A 120 0.06 0.88 -6.59
N ALA A 121 0.76 -0.09 -7.18
CA ALA A 121 1.37 -1.20 -6.45
C ALA A 121 2.42 -0.73 -5.45
N VAL A 122 3.38 0.09 -5.90
CA VAL A 122 4.42 0.67 -5.05
C VAL A 122 3.81 1.58 -3.98
N SER A 123 2.83 2.42 -4.37
CA SER A 123 2.13 3.30 -3.43
C SER A 123 1.37 2.52 -2.35
N ALA A 124 0.78 1.36 -2.69
CA ALA A 124 0.10 0.50 -1.72
C ALA A 124 1.06 -0.12 -0.70
N ILE A 125 2.26 -0.54 -1.12
CA ILE A 125 3.31 -1.03 -0.22
C ILE A 125 3.74 0.10 0.73
N VAL A 126 4.01 1.29 0.20
CA VAL A 126 4.40 2.47 0.99
C VAL A 126 3.30 2.85 1.99
N ASP A 127 2.04 2.87 1.56
CA ASP A 127 0.90 3.15 2.43
C ASP A 127 0.82 2.16 3.60
N HIS A 128 0.93 0.85 3.30
CA HIS A 128 0.90 -0.18 4.35
C HIS A 128 2.04 -0.03 5.36
N GLN A 129 3.25 0.26 4.88
CA GLN A 129 4.44 0.38 5.74
C GLN A 129 4.49 1.70 6.50
N SER A 130 3.88 2.77 6.01
CA SER A 130 3.93 4.11 6.60
C SER A 130 3.32 4.16 8.00
N ALA A 131 2.28 3.39 8.28
CA ALA A 131 1.65 3.30 9.59
C ALA A 131 2.60 2.71 10.64
N ALA A 132 3.27 1.60 10.31
CA ALA A 132 4.25 0.96 11.18
C ALA A 132 5.49 1.86 11.38
N LEU A 133 5.98 2.49 10.30
CA LEU A 133 7.09 3.43 10.36
C LEU A 133 6.79 4.61 11.28
N SER A 134 5.58 5.17 11.22
CA SER A 134 5.17 6.28 12.07
C SER A 134 5.19 5.92 13.55
N ALA A 135 4.70 4.71 13.89
CA ALA A 135 4.74 4.23 15.27
C ALA A 135 6.18 3.97 15.75
N PHE A 136 7.00 3.37 14.89
CA PHE A 136 8.41 3.10 15.20
C PHE A 136 9.22 4.39 15.37
N ALA A 137 8.94 5.42 14.58
CA ALA A 137 9.59 6.72 14.71
C ALA A 137 9.35 7.37 16.08
N ASP A 138 8.11 7.27 16.62
CA ASP A 138 7.82 7.79 17.97
C ASP A 138 8.58 7.03 19.06
N VAL A 139 8.70 5.71 18.94
CA VAL A 139 9.49 4.89 19.87
C VAL A 139 10.97 5.27 19.81
N ALA A 140 11.52 5.42 18.60
CA ALA A 140 12.90 5.84 18.40
C ALA A 140 13.16 7.25 18.98
N ALA A 141 12.20 8.17 18.83
CA ALA A 141 12.28 9.49 19.44
C ALA A 141 12.25 9.43 20.97
N ALA A 142 11.38 8.58 21.55
CA ALA A 142 11.33 8.39 23.00
C ALA A 142 12.67 7.84 23.55
N PHE A 143 13.25 6.81 22.91
CA PHE A 143 14.58 6.32 23.29
C PHE A 143 15.66 7.38 23.16
N SER A 144 15.61 8.20 22.13
CA SER A 144 16.54 9.32 21.95
C SER A 144 16.41 10.34 23.08
N CYS A 145 15.17 10.64 23.51
CA CYS A 145 14.92 11.53 24.66
C CYS A 145 15.53 10.98 25.96
N GLU A 146 15.35 9.68 26.21
CA GLU A 146 15.96 9.00 27.37
C GLU A 146 17.49 9.10 27.34
N ALA A 147 18.13 8.72 26.25
CA ALA A 147 19.55 8.69 26.06
C ALA A 147 20.21 10.10 26.24
N LEU A 148 19.52 11.10 25.70
CA LEU A 148 19.95 12.49 25.70
C LEU A 148 19.52 13.26 26.98
N LYS A 149 18.74 12.63 27.87
CA LYS A 149 18.12 13.27 29.03
C LYS A 149 17.30 14.51 28.68
N ALA A 150 16.64 14.46 27.52
CA ALA A 150 16.00 15.61 26.91
C ALA A 150 14.81 16.12 27.74
N ASP A 151 14.55 17.44 27.66
CA ASP A 151 13.34 18.05 28.22
C ASP A 151 12.08 17.50 27.53
N ALA A 152 11.16 16.99 28.34
CA ALA A 152 9.88 16.43 27.86
C ALA A 152 8.75 17.48 27.71
N THR A 153 9.01 18.74 28.08
CA THR A 153 8.02 19.84 27.99
C THR A 153 7.39 19.96 26.58
N PRO A 154 8.15 19.80 25.47
CA PRO A 154 7.58 19.87 24.13
C PRO A 154 6.48 18.84 23.84
N PHE A 155 6.38 17.79 24.63
CA PHE A 155 5.35 16.75 24.48
C PHE A 155 4.07 17.04 25.29
N ASN A 156 4.00 18.17 25.98
CA ASN A 156 2.79 18.63 26.70
C ASN A 156 1.84 19.43 25.81
N LEU A 157 1.82 19.15 24.50
CA LEU A 157 0.94 19.81 23.56
C LEU A 157 -0.52 19.41 23.86
N MET A 158 -1.39 20.41 23.82
CA MET A 158 -2.85 20.25 23.89
C MET A 158 -3.47 20.83 22.61
N ASP A 159 -4.59 20.26 22.21
CA ASP A 159 -5.40 20.85 21.13
C ASP A 159 -6.06 22.12 21.68
N SER A 160 -5.57 23.27 21.25
CA SER A 160 -6.12 24.58 21.65
C SER A 160 -7.38 24.96 20.85
N GLY A 161 -7.71 24.19 19.82
CA GLY A 161 -8.84 24.45 18.93
C GLY A 161 -8.67 25.67 18.00
N ASP A 162 -7.52 26.35 18.06
CA ASP A 162 -7.18 27.53 17.27
C ASP A 162 -6.61 27.23 15.87
N GLY A 163 -6.42 25.95 15.56
CA GLY A 163 -5.89 25.49 14.27
C GLY A 163 -4.38 25.66 14.09
N HIS A 164 -3.65 26.14 15.09
CA HIS A 164 -2.19 26.32 15.01
C HIS A 164 -1.42 25.04 15.20
N THR A 165 -2.02 24.04 15.89
CA THR A 165 -1.42 22.72 16.13
C THR A 165 -2.31 21.65 15.51
N SER A 166 -1.72 20.76 14.69
CA SER A 166 -2.50 19.69 14.05
C SER A 166 -2.87 18.61 15.06
N LYS A 167 -4.01 17.92 14.83
CA LYS A 167 -4.42 16.78 15.67
C LYS A 167 -3.37 15.66 15.68
N ASP A 168 -2.66 15.48 14.57
CA ASP A 168 -1.62 14.47 14.46
C ASP A 168 -0.36 14.86 15.23
N GLU A 169 -0.03 16.15 15.30
CA GLU A 169 1.03 16.68 16.14
C GLU A 169 0.75 16.43 17.65
N VAL A 170 -0.47 16.73 18.09
CA VAL A 170 -0.93 16.45 19.46
C VAL A 170 -0.89 14.96 19.77
N ALA A 171 -1.33 14.11 18.82
CA ALA A 171 -1.31 12.66 18.99
C ALA A 171 0.13 12.10 19.11
N VAL A 172 1.09 12.61 18.33
CA VAL A 172 2.52 12.24 18.46
C VAL A 172 3.04 12.64 19.83
N ALA A 173 2.80 13.89 20.27
CA ALA A 173 3.21 14.36 21.57
C ALA A 173 2.65 13.49 22.70
N ALA A 174 1.36 13.15 22.62
CA ALA A 174 0.73 12.27 23.61
C ALA A 174 1.35 10.86 23.63
N ASN A 175 1.65 10.26 22.47
CA ASN A 175 2.29 8.95 22.39
C ASN A 175 3.68 8.96 23.03
N ILE A 176 4.52 9.95 22.68
CA ILE A 176 5.86 10.06 23.25
C ILE A 176 5.79 10.30 24.77
N ARG A 177 4.86 11.12 25.23
CA ARG A 177 4.63 11.33 26.67
C ARG A 177 4.27 10.04 27.40
N VAL A 178 3.44 9.19 26.80
CA VAL A 178 3.10 7.87 27.37
C VAL A 178 4.34 6.98 27.43
N LEU A 179 5.14 6.95 26.36
CA LEU A 179 6.38 6.16 26.32
C LEU A 179 7.43 6.64 27.36
N LEU A 180 7.47 7.92 27.64
CA LEU A 180 8.39 8.51 28.62
C LEU A 180 7.84 8.50 30.06
N ASN A 181 6.62 8.00 30.27
CA ASN A 181 5.98 8.00 31.58
C ASN A 181 6.78 7.17 32.59
N GLY A 182 7.08 7.76 33.74
CA GLY A 182 7.90 7.12 34.78
C GLY A 182 9.42 7.19 34.56
N SER A 183 9.87 7.82 33.47
CA SER A 183 11.31 8.08 33.26
C SER A 183 11.89 8.94 34.37
N LYS A 184 13.08 8.54 34.84
CA LYS A 184 13.89 9.32 35.78
C LYS A 184 15.03 10.10 35.11
N SER A 185 15.20 9.88 33.81
CA SER A 185 16.31 10.41 33.02
C SER A 185 15.95 11.72 32.32
N VAL A 186 14.77 11.84 31.77
CA VAL A 186 14.33 13.00 30.99
C VAL A 186 14.14 14.27 31.85
N GLY A 187 14.11 15.40 31.19
CA GLY A 187 13.84 16.71 31.83
C GLY A 187 15.05 17.54 32.19
N LYS A 188 16.27 17.12 31.78
CA LYS A 188 17.51 17.80 32.16
C LYS A 188 18.06 18.73 31.08
N GLU A 189 17.95 18.34 29.81
CA GLU A 189 18.60 19.01 28.69
C GLU A 189 17.61 19.56 27.68
N LYS A 190 17.70 20.86 27.36
CA LYS A 190 16.89 21.49 26.32
C LYS A 190 17.50 21.24 24.94
N ILE A 191 16.95 20.30 24.19
CA ILE A 191 17.44 19.91 22.87
C ILE A 191 16.48 20.37 21.80
N ARG A 192 16.91 21.29 20.92
CA ARG A 192 16.11 21.92 19.90
C ARG A 192 15.48 20.91 18.89
N SER A 193 16.21 19.85 18.54
CA SER A 193 15.70 18.82 17.63
C SER A 193 14.52 18.05 18.24
N VAL A 194 14.59 17.72 19.53
CA VAL A 194 13.53 17.06 20.28
C VAL A 194 12.25 17.91 20.31
N ALA A 195 12.37 19.21 20.49
CA ALA A 195 11.23 20.12 20.48
C ALA A 195 10.45 20.14 19.15
N ARG A 196 11.08 19.72 18.04
CA ARG A 196 10.46 19.68 16.70
C ARG A 196 9.83 18.33 16.37
N VAL A 197 10.07 17.29 17.16
CA VAL A 197 9.59 15.93 16.89
C VAL A 197 8.06 15.87 16.70
N PRO A 198 7.22 16.45 17.58
CA PRO A 198 5.78 16.38 17.40
C PRO A 198 5.33 16.94 16.05
N LYS A 199 5.85 18.09 15.65
CA LYS A 199 5.51 18.74 14.38
C LYS A 199 5.95 17.91 13.17
N VAL A 200 7.19 17.38 13.17
CA VAL A 200 7.72 16.61 12.04
C VAL A 200 6.97 15.28 11.89
N HIS A 201 6.84 14.52 12.98
CA HIS A 201 6.15 13.23 12.95
C HIS A 201 4.65 13.42 12.69
N GLY A 202 4.02 14.47 13.24
CA GLY A 202 2.62 14.80 12.98
C GLY A 202 2.36 15.06 11.51
N SER A 203 3.22 15.85 10.86
CA SER A 203 3.14 16.10 9.41
C SER A 203 3.29 14.83 8.59
N VAL A 204 4.20 13.92 8.95
CA VAL A 204 4.34 12.61 8.27
C VAL A 204 3.08 11.77 8.42
N ARG A 205 2.48 11.73 9.63
CA ARG A 205 1.22 10.99 9.86
C ARG A 205 0.05 11.53 9.04
N GLU A 206 -0.05 12.84 8.94
CA GLU A 206 -1.07 13.51 8.13
C GLU A 206 -0.95 13.10 6.66
N GLN A 207 0.26 13.13 6.09
CA GLN A 207 0.50 12.70 4.71
C GLN A 207 0.25 11.19 4.53
N ALA A 208 0.62 10.34 5.49
CA ALA A 208 0.33 8.91 5.45
C ALA A 208 -1.19 8.64 5.45
N LYS A 209 -1.98 9.36 6.26
CA LYS A 209 -3.45 9.26 6.25
C LYS A 209 -4.07 9.73 4.93
N ALA A 210 -3.53 10.80 4.34
CA ALA A 210 -3.97 11.28 3.04
C ALA A 210 -3.68 10.25 1.95
N LEU A 211 -2.49 9.64 1.94
CA LEU A 211 -2.13 8.54 1.05
C LEU A 211 -3.10 7.36 1.23
N HIS A 212 -3.33 6.92 2.47
CA HIS A 212 -4.23 5.82 2.78
C HIS A 212 -5.65 6.07 2.24
N SER A 213 -6.18 7.28 2.42
CA SER A 213 -7.49 7.66 1.92
C SER A 213 -7.57 7.59 0.40
N ARG A 214 -6.53 8.02 -0.31
CA ARG A 214 -6.42 7.91 -1.76
C ARG A 214 -6.30 6.46 -2.22
N MET A 215 -5.44 5.67 -1.59
CA MET A 215 -5.23 4.26 -1.96
C MET A 215 -6.51 3.43 -1.86
N ARG A 216 -7.37 3.68 -0.88
CA ARG A 216 -8.69 3.03 -0.78
C ARG A 216 -9.58 3.24 -2.00
N VAL A 217 -9.48 4.39 -2.62
CA VAL A 217 -10.25 4.75 -3.83
C VAL A 217 -9.55 4.23 -5.08
N GLU A 218 -8.29 4.59 -5.27
CA GLU A 218 -7.54 4.31 -6.50
C GLU A 218 -7.36 2.82 -6.77
N LEU A 219 -7.11 2.01 -5.74
CA LEU A 219 -6.99 0.55 -5.89
C LEU A 219 -8.29 -0.12 -6.38
N ASN A 220 -9.44 0.54 -6.21
CA ASN A 220 -10.75 -0.03 -6.52
C ASN A 220 -11.52 0.76 -7.60
N SER A 221 -10.92 1.79 -8.17
CA SER A 221 -11.43 2.55 -9.29
C SER A 221 -10.89 1.95 -10.60
N GLY A 222 -11.59 1.10 -11.28
CA GLY A 222 -11.10 0.53 -12.56
C GLY A 222 -10.61 1.60 -13.55
N VAL A 223 -9.60 1.28 -14.34
CA VAL A 223 -9.06 2.16 -15.39
C VAL A 223 -10.10 2.22 -16.51
N LYS A 224 -10.65 3.41 -16.78
CA LYS A 224 -11.60 3.60 -17.88
C LYS A 224 -10.89 3.51 -19.23
N GLY A 225 -11.43 2.74 -20.17
CA GLY A 225 -10.96 2.71 -21.57
C GLY A 225 -9.93 1.62 -21.90
N VAL A 226 -9.79 0.59 -21.08
CA VAL A 226 -8.83 -0.52 -21.30
C VAL A 226 -9.35 -1.56 -22.30
N VAL A 227 -10.64 -1.55 -22.63
CA VAL A 227 -11.24 -2.49 -23.58
C VAL A 227 -11.93 -1.68 -24.66
N GLY A 228 -11.28 -1.53 -25.81
CA GLY A 228 -11.85 -1.15 -27.10
C GLY A 228 -11.67 -2.28 -28.07
#